data_659b9a0d8cde171fb989c05db3f010d6
#
_entry.id   659b9a0d8cde171fb989c05db3f010d6
#
_cell.length_a   1.000
_cell.length_b   1.000
_cell.length_c   1.000
_cell.angle_alpha   90.00
_cell.angle_beta   90.00
_cell.angle_gamma   90.00
#
_symmetry.space_group_name_H-M   'P 1'
#
loop_
_entity.id
_entity.type
_entity.pdbx_description
1 polymer ?
#
loop_
_entity_poly.entity_id
_entity_poly.type
_entity_poly.pdbx_seq_one_letter_code
_entity_poly.pdbx_strand_id
1 'polypeptide(L)'
;MRAVDERDAYANLLTPRLLRERGLKGRDAALATELAYGTLRGLGTYDAIIAICSDRAPDPAVHDALRLGAHQLLRMRVPPHAAVGTTVDLVRQRVGPGAAKFANAVLRKIASRTLDEWLPIVAPDLADDPSGHLAVVHSHPRWVVSAFRDALGSGIEETAELLAADNARPLVTLVARPGRSSRRELLDAGAEPTRYSPYGAYLAEGDPGQIAAIAETRAAVQDEASQLVALALTRVPLGPPASPRPGSAEGELWLDMCAGPGGKAGLLDAVAVYGDTAYGDGDTAYGGQAVPSAEDAGGGGSVSEGGRSVPSHEGAEGGRPLSQVAEGGPVREGAGGGRPVAFPGGARLLAADVQQHRARLVAQTTAHAGVITADGTRPAWRPGAFDRVMLDAPCTGLGALRRRPEARWRRDPASVAELGRLQRSLLNTALDATRPGGVVAYVTCSPHLAETRVVVGDVIARRDDVEQLDARDYLPEVDGLGDGPHAQFWPHRHGTDAMFLALLRKRA
;
A
#
# COMPACT_ATOMS: atom_id res chain seq x y z
N MET A 1 -15.12 8.52 8.32
CA MET A 1 -15.82 7.30 8.77
C MET A 1 -17.00 6.97 7.86
N ARG A 2 -18.13 7.68 7.83
CA ARG A 2 -19.30 7.36 6.99
C ARG A 2 -19.01 7.08 5.51
N ALA A 3 -18.18 7.91 4.86
CA ALA A 3 -17.83 7.67 3.46
C ALA A 3 -16.99 6.39 3.26
N VAL A 4 -16.27 5.99 4.29
CA VAL A 4 -15.53 4.72 4.32
C VAL A 4 -16.50 3.55 4.44
N ASP A 5 -17.52 3.65 5.30
CA ASP A 5 -18.47 2.57 5.58
C ASP A 5 -19.58 2.46 4.51
N GLU A 6 -20.11 3.63 4.02
CA GLU A 6 -21.28 3.67 3.11
C GLU A 6 -20.90 3.71 1.62
N ARG A 7 -19.69 4.16 1.26
CA ARG A 7 -19.28 4.40 -0.14
C ARG A 7 -18.01 3.66 -0.56
N ASP A 8 -17.54 2.72 0.26
CA ASP A 8 -16.28 2.01 0.04
C ASP A 8 -15.08 2.92 -0.24
N ALA A 9 -15.13 4.18 0.24
CA ALA A 9 -14.06 5.13 0.00
C ALA A 9 -12.80 4.73 0.77
N TYR A 10 -11.66 4.80 0.12
CA TYR A 10 -10.37 4.56 0.76
C TYR A 10 -9.93 5.78 1.55
N ALA A 11 -9.62 5.59 2.84
CA ALA A 11 -9.23 6.67 3.73
C ALA A 11 -7.99 7.43 3.24
N ASN A 12 -7.02 6.71 2.67
CA ASN A 12 -5.79 7.28 2.12
C ASN A 12 -6.00 8.16 0.87
N LEU A 13 -7.10 7.99 0.15
CA LEU A 13 -7.47 8.84 -0.99
C LEU A 13 -8.40 9.98 -0.55
N LEU A 14 -9.33 9.68 0.35
CA LEU A 14 -10.36 10.63 0.77
C LEU A 14 -9.83 11.68 1.74
N THR A 15 -9.02 11.29 2.73
CA THR A 15 -8.56 12.21 3.78
C THR A 15 -7.74 13.38 3.22
N PRO A 16 -6.70 13.18 2.38
CA PRO A 16 -5.95 14.29 1.80
C PRO A 16 -6.82 15.22 0.95
N ARG A 17 -7.78 14.66 0.22
CA ARG A 17 -8.73 15.44 -0.57
C ARG A 17 -9.59 16.35 0.32
N LEU A 18 -10.19 15.78 1.38
CA LEU A 18 -11.02 16.54 2.32
C LEU A 18 -10.23 17.63 3.05
N LEU A 19 -8.99 17.37 3.43
CA LEU A 19 -8.11 18.36 4.06
C LEU A 19 -7.88 19.55 3.12
N ARG A 20 -7.59 19.30 1.85
CA ARG A 20 -7.42 20.37 0.84
C ARG A 20 -8.73 21.13 0.61
N GLU A 21 -9.85 20.44 0.41
CA GLU A 21 -11.18 21.06 0.20
C GLU A 21 -11.61 21.94 1.38
N ARG A 22 -11.16 21.63 2.59
CA ARG A 22 -11.47 22.38 3.82
C ARG A 22 -10.39 23.41 4.19
N GLY A 23 -9.30 23.50 3.42
CA GLY A 23 -8.19 24.41 3.70
C GLY A 23 -7.43 24.09 4.97
N LEU A 24 -7.52 22.86 5.50
CA LEU A 24 -6.82 22.44 6.71
C LEU A 24 -5.34 22.21 6.41
N LYS A 25 -4.46 22.83 7.22
CA LYS A 25 -3.00 22.76 7.07
C LYS A 25 -2.34 22.59 8.45
N GLY A 26 -1.05 22.21 8.44
CA GLY A 26 -0.22 22.13 9.64
C GLY A 26 -0.85 21.24 10.73
N ARG A 27 -0.91 21.75 11.96
CA ARG A 27 -1.39 21.01 13.14
C ARG A 27 -2.84 20.53 13.00
N ASP A 28 -3.72 21.32 12.39
CA ASP A 28 -5.12 20.94 12.20
C ASP A 28 -5.28 19.78 11.21
N ALA A 29 -4.50 19.79 10.13
CA ALA A 29 -4.46 18.67 9.18
C ALA A 29 -3.89 17.40 9.83
N ALA A 30 -2.84 17.53 10.64
CA ALA A 30 -2.26 16.42 11.40
C ALA A 30 -3.26 15.84 12.41
N LEU A 31 -3.96 16.68 13.17
CA LEU A 31 -4.99 16.26 14.10
C LEU A 31 -6.15 15.55 13.39
N ALA A 32 -6.67 16.11 12.30
CA ALA A 32 -7.75 15.50 11.53
C ALA A 32 -7.33 14.16 10.92
N THR A 33 -6.07 14.05 10.49
CA THR A 33 -5.49 12.81 9.99
C THR A 33 -5.40 11.76 11.11
N GLU A 34 -4.87 12.12 12.28
CA GLU A 34 -4.78 11.22 13.43
C GLU A 34 -6.16 10.74 13.89
N LEU A 35 -7.13 11.66 14.01
CA LEU A 35 -8.51 11.31 14.35
C LEU A 35 -9.11 10.32 13.35
N ALA A 36 -8.87 10.50 12.05
CA ALA A 36 -9.42 9.63 11.03
C ALA A 36 -8.76 8.23 11.05
N TYR A 37 -7.44 8.19 10.92
CA TYR A 37 -6.73 6.91 10.81
C TYR A 37 -6.62 6.17 12.15
N GLY A 38 -6.37 6.88 13.24
CA GLY A 38 -6.29 6.29 14.57
C GLY A 38 -7.61 5.67 15.01
N THR A 39 -8.74 6.32 14.70
CA THR A 39 -10.06 5.74 14.93
C THR A 39 -10.28 4.48 14.10
N LEU A 40 -9.92 4.48 12.82
CA LEU A 40 -10.04 3.30 11.95
C LEU A 40 -9.16 2.14 12.40
N ARG A 41 -7.94 2.42 12.91
CA ARG A 41 -7.03 1.39 13.45
C ARG A 41 -7.57 0.75 14.72
N GLY A 42 -8.17 1.54 15.61
CA GLY A 42 -8.70 1.06 16.88
C GLY A 42 -10.16 0.62 16.86
N LEU A 43 -10.81 0.61 15.70
CA LEU A 43 -12.26 0.47 15.54
C LEU A 43 -12.84 -0.73 16.30
N GLY A 44 -12.27 -1.94 16.16
CA GLY A 44 -12.76 -3.13 16.83
C GLY A 44 -12.60 -3.11 18.36
N THR A 45 -11.50 -2.57 18.86
CA THR A 45 -11.28 -2.36 20.29
C THR A 45 -12.30 -1.36 20.85
N TYR A 46 -12.51 -0.25 20.14
CA TYR A 46 -13.50 0.76 20.60
C TYR A 46 -14.91 0.21 20.58
N ASP A 47 -15.29 -0.57 19.58
CA ASP A 47 -16.60 -1.20 19.48
C ASP A 47 -16.84 -2.17 20.65
N ALA A 48 -15.84 -2.96 21.04
CA ALA A 48 -15.92 -3.84 22.19
C ALA A 48 -16.13 -3.05 23.51
N ILE A 49 -15.40 -1.94 23.69
CA ILE A 49 -15.55 -1.06 24.87
C ILE A 49 -16.92 -0.35 24.87
N ILE A 50 -17.35 0.19 23.72
CA ILE A 50 -18.64 0.86 23.57
C ILE A 50 -19.78 -0.09 23.88
N ALA A 51 -19.70 -1.35 23.47
CA ALA A 51 -20.71 -2.36 23.72
C ALA A 51 -20.95 -2.61 25.23
N ILE A 52 -19.87 -2.60 26.03
CA ILE A 52 -19.99 -2.72 27.51
C ILE A 52 -20.49 -1.41 28.15
N CYS A 53 -20.12 -0.27 27.60
CA CYS A 53 -20.51 1.04 28.14
C CYS A 53 -21.93 1.47 27.77
N SER A 54 -22.55 0.81 26.80
CA SER A 54 -23.84 1.18 26.22
C SER A 54 -24.89 0.10 26.48
N ASP A 55 -26.06 0.50 26.98
CA ASP A 55 -27.17 -0.41 27.27
C ASP A 55 -27.98 -0.76 25.99
N ARG A 56 -27.67 -0.15 24.86
CA ARG A 56 -28.30 -0.37 23.54
C ARG A 56 -27.32 -0.06 22.40
N ALA A 57 -27.58 -0.64 21.23
CA ALA A 57 -26.83 -0.29 20.03
C ALA A 57 -27.03 1.20 19.65
N PRO A 58 -25.94 1.98 19.48
CA PRO A 58 -26.05 3.38 19.05
C PRO A 58 -26.46 3.47 17.57
N ASP A 59 -27.18 4.54 17.21
CA ASP A 59 -27.37 4.87 15.80
C ASP A 59 -26.00 5.05 15.09
N PRO A 60 -25.87 4.71 13.79
CA PRO A 60 -24.59 4.74 13.08
C PRO A 60 -23.82 6.07 13.23
N ALA A 61 -24.51 7.21 13.15
CA ALA A 61 -23.88 8.52 13.31
C ALA A 61 -23.34 8.78 14.73
N VAL A 62 -24.06 8.29 15.75
CA VAL A 62 -23.63 8.38 17.14
C VAL A 62 -22.50 7.40 17.41
N HIS A 63 -22.55 6.21 16.83
CA HIS A 63 -21.50 5.21 16.94
C HIS A 63 -20.16 5.72 16.39
N ASP A 64 -20.18 6.35 15.20
CA ASP A 64 -19.00 6.98 14.64
C ASP A 64 -18.41 8.07 15.56
N ALA A 65 -19.28 8.89 16.16
CA ALA A 65 -18.84 9.90 17.11
C ALA A 65 -18.27 9.27 18.40
N LEU A 66 -18.88 8.20 18.91
CA LEU A 66 -18.36 7.46 20.06
C LEU A 66 -16.98 6.85 19.80
N ARG A 67 -16.76 6.27 18.62
CA ARG A 67 -15.44 5.76 18.19
C ARG A 67 -14.39 6.87 18.15
N LEU A 68 -14.74 8.05 17.60
CA LEU A 68 -13.86 9.24 17.61
C LEU A 68 -13.55 9.71 19.03
N GLY A 69 -14.55 9.73 19.91
CA GLY A 69 -14.37 10.09 21.32
C GLY A 69 -13.52 9.07 22.07
N ALA A 70 -13.77 7.77 21.85
CA ALA A 70 -12.99 6.69 22.45
C ALA A 70 -11.51 6.76 22.03
N HIS A 71 -11.23 7.05 20.75
CA HIS A 71 -9.86 7.24 20.28
C HIS A 71 -9.16 8.39 21.01
N GLN A 72 -9.82 9.54 21.13
CA GLN A 72 -9.27 10.68 21.83
C GLN A 72 -9.01 10.39 23.33
N LEU A 73 -9.91 9.67 23.98
CA LEU A 73 -9.83 9.32 25.41
C LEU A 73 -8.75 8.28 25.71
N LEU A 74 -8.61 7.29 24.84
CA LEU A 74 -7.83 6.07 25.13
C LEU A 74 -6.44 6.05 24.49
N ARG A 75 -6.22 6.77 23.37
CA ARG A 75 -4.97 6.72 22.61
C ARG A 75 -4.36 8.09 22.29
N MET A 76 -5.09 9.19 22.55
CA MET A 76 -4.56 10.53 22.32
C MET A 76 -4.28 11.24 23.63
N ARG A 77 -3.36 12.20 23.62
CA ARG A 77 -3.06 13.06 24.79
C ARG A 77 -4.04 14.24 24.87
N VAL A 78 -5.35 13.94 24.76
CA VAL A 78 -6.39 14.96 24.88
C VAL A 78 -6.98 14.89 26.29
N PRO A 79 -7.11 16.04 27.02
CA PRO A 79 -7.76 16.02 28.33
C PRO A 79 -9.19 15.44 28.25
N PRO A 80 -9.57 14.52 29.16
CA PRO A 80 -10.86 13.82 29.06
C PRO A 80 -12.07 14.71 28.94
N HIS A 81 -12.09 15.86 29.69
CA HIS A 81 -13.19 16.82 29.61
C HIS A 81 -13.30 17.46 28.21
N ALA A 82 -12.18 17.73 27.54
CA ALA A 82 -12.17 18.29 26.19
C ALA A 82 -12.63 17.24 25.15
N ALA A 83 -12.13 16.00 25.22
CA ALA A 83 -12.53 14.90 24.33
C ALA A 83 -14.04 14.62 24.44
N VAL A 84 -14.57 14.52 25.67
CA VAL A 84 -16.01 14.32 25.89
C VAL A 84 -16.80 15.53 25.40
N GLY A 85 -16.42 16.76 25.79
CA GLY A 85 -17.15 17.98 25.45
C GLY A 85 -17.27 18.16 23.93
N THR A 86 -16.15 18.15 23.21
CA THR A 86 -16.14 18.36 21.75
C THR A 86 -16.91 17.28 21.00
N THR A 87 -16.82 16.01 21.44
CA THR A 87 -17.55 14.91 20.81
C THR A 87 -19.06 15.04 21.07
N VAL A 88 -19.47 15.37 22.28
CA VAL A 88 -20.88 15.60 22.65
C VAL A 88 -21.47 16.77 21.87
N ASP A 89 -20.71 17.86 21.70
CA ASP A 89 -21.14 19.02 20.91
C ASP A 89 -21.30 18.67 19.42
N LEU A 90 -20.38 17.85 18.88
CA LEU A 90 -20.52 17.32 17.53
C LEU A 90 -21.82 16.52 17.35
N VAL A 91 -22.13 15.61 18.29
CA VAL A 91 -23.39 14.83 18.26
C VAL A 91 -24.62 15.74 18.40
N ARG A 92 -24.57 16.74 19.29
CA ARG A 92 -25.67 17.72 19.48
C ARG A 92 -25.98 18.45 18.18
N GLN A 93 -24.94 18.92 17.48
CA GLN A 93 -25.06 19.66 16.22
C GLN A 93 -25.53 18.83 15.05
N ARG A 94 -25.11 17.56 14.98
CA ARG A 94 -25.31 16.72 13.79
C ARG A 94 -26.47 15.74 13.91
N VAL A 95 -26.84 15.35 15.12
CA VAL A 95 -27.87 14.35 15.40
C VAL A 95 -28.98 14.90 16.28
N GLY A 96 -28.62 15.59 17.36
CA GLY A 96 -29.60 16.24 18.24
C GLY A 96 -29.32 16.07 19.73
N PRO A 97 -30.11 16.78 20.59
CA PRO A 97 -29.84 16.87 22.03
C PRO A 97 -30.05 15.54 22.79
N GLY A 98 -30.98 14.68 22.34
CA GLY A 98 -31.21 13.37 22.95
C GLY A 98 -30.05 12.44 22.76
N ALA A 99 -29.53 12.39 21.54
CA ALA A 99 -28.34 11.61 21.17
C ALA A 99 -27.07 12.12 21.89
N ALA A 100 -26.96 13.44 22.08
CA ALA A 100 -25.86 14.06 22.81
C ALA A 100 -25.84 13.66 24.30
N LYS A 101 -27.01 13.57 24.96
CA LYS A 101 -27.11 13.06 26.35
C LYS A 101 -26.62 11.59 26.43
N PHE A 102 -27.05 10.77 25.50
CA PHE A 102 -26.62 9.37 25.43
C PHE A 102 -25.10 9.27 25.19
N ALA A 103 -24.56 9.98 24.20
CA ALA A 103 -23.13 10.00 23.91
C ALA A 103 -22.30 10.45 25.12
N ASN A 104 -22.75 11.48 25.85
CA ASN A 104 -22.09 11.96 27.08
C ASN A 104 -22.04 10.87 28.16
N ALA A 105 -23.13 10.12 28.37
CA ALA A 105 -23.17 9.05 29.35
C ALA A 105 -22.16 7.91 28.98
N VAL A 106 -22.16 7.48 27.73
CA VAL A 106 -21.25 6.44 27.24
C VAL A 106 -19.78 6.88 27.32
N LEU A 107 -19.46 8.09 26.83
CA LEU A 107 -18.08 8.62 26.83
C LEU A 107 -17.52 8.80 28.26
N ARG A 108 -18.37 9.19 29.23
CA ARG A 108 -17.96 9.26 30.63
C ARG A 108 -17.65 7.90 31.22
N LYS A 109 -18.41 6.85 30.85
CA LYS A 109 -18.09 5.47 31.24
C LYS A 109 -16.75 5.04 30.62
N ILE A 110 -16.51 5.33 29.32
CA ILE A 110 -15.25 5.03 28.65
C ILE A 110 -14.07 5.73 29.34
N ALA A 111 -14.22 7.01 29.68
CA ALA A 111 -13.19 7.83 30.32
C ALA A 111 -12.86 7.43 31.77
N SER A 112 -13.63 6.52 32.40
CA SER A 112 -13.38 6.07 33.77
C SER A 112 -12.20 5.12 33.91
N ARG A 113 -11.67 4.60 32.81
CA ARG A 113 -10.54 3.67 32.77
C ARG A 113 -9.62 3.99 31.61
N THR A 114 -8.35 3.66 31.76
CA THR A 114 -7.35 3.67 30.69
C THR A 114 -7.59 2.51 29.70
N LEU A 115 -6.93 2.53 28.56
CA LEU A 115 -7.00 1.42 27.61
C LEU A 115 -6.52 0.11 28.24
N ASP A 116 -5.41 0.13 28.99
CA ASP A 116 -4.82 -1.05 29.63
C ASP A 116 -5.75 -1.65 30.70
N GLU A 117 -6.58 -0.82 31.34
CA GLU A 117 -7.61 -1.30 32.27
C GLU A 117 -8.88 -1.81 31.56
N TRP A 118 -9.13 -1.36 30.32
CA TRP A 118 -10.25 -1.85 29.53
C TRP A 118 -9.95 -3.18 28.85
N LEU A 119 -8.74 -3.38 28.33
CA LEU A 119 -8.38 -4.57 27.54
C LEU A 119 -8.69 -5.88 28.27
N PRO A 120 -8.32 -6.09 29.57
CA PRO A 120 -8.67 -7.31 30.29
C PRO A 120 -10.18 -7.55 30.48
N ILE A 121 -10.99 -6.48 30.36
CA ILE A 121 -12.46 -6.56 30.53
C ILE A 121 -13.14 -6.96 29.21
N VAL A 122 -12.60 -6.48 28.07
CA VAL A 122 -13.26 -6.63 26.76
C VAL A 122 -12.66 -7.75 25.90
N ALA A 123 -11.41 -8.12 26.12
CA ALA A 123 -10.76 -9.21 25.40
C ALA A 123 -11.03 -10.56 26.07
N PRO A 124 -11.24 -11.63 25.31
CA PRO A 124 -11.24 -12.99 25.85
C PRO A 124 -9.92 -13.30 26.56
N ASP A 125 -9.92 -14.32 27.43
CA ASP A 125 -8.65 -14.81 28.01
C ASP A 125 -7.72 -15.32 26.91
N LEU A 126 -6.43 -14.96 26.99
CA LEU A 126 -5.44 -15.33 26.00
C LEU A 126 -5.21 -16.83 25.90
N ALA A 127 -5.30 -17.54 27.04
CA ALA A 127 -5.10 -19.00 27.08
C ALA A 127 -6.28 -19.76 26.45
N ASP A 128 -7.50 -19.25 26.64
CA ASP A 128 -8.72 -19.90 26.16
C ASP A 128 -9.01 -19.57 24.69
N ASP A 129 -8.79 -18.32 24.28
CA ASP A 129 -9.06 -17.84 22.92
C ASP A 129 -7.99 -16.86 22.41
N PRO A 130 -6.80 -17.36 22.03
CA PRO A 130 -5.70 -16.50 21.59
C PRO A 130 -6.06 -15.59 20.40
N SER A 131 -6.78 -16.13 19.41
CA SER A 131 -7.17 -15.35 18.22
C SER A 131 -8.22 -14.27 18.54
N GLY A 132 -9.17 -14.58 19.43
CA GLY A 132 -10.15 -13.61 19.90
C GLY A 132 -9.52 -12.53 20.77
N HIS A 133 -8.59 -12.89 21.64
CA HIS A 133 -7.82 -11.96 22.44
C HIS A 133 -7.09 -10.94 21.56
N LEU A 134 -6.25 -11.42 20.63
CA LEU A 134 -5.50 -10.56 19.71
C LEU A 134 -6.41 -9.72 18.79
N ALA A 135 -7.56 -10.26 18.39
CA ALA A 135 -8.53 -9.54 17.58
C ALA A 135 -9.03 -8.27 18.28
N VAL A 136 -9.31 -8.34 19.59
CA VAL A 136 -9.76 -7.20 20.39
C VAL A 136 -8.59 -6.27 20.74
N VAL A 137 -7.47 -6.81 21.22
CA VAL A 137 -6.31 -6.03 21.66
C VAL A 137 -5.73 -5.21 20.50
N HIS A 138 -5.59 -5.82 19.32
CA HIS A 138 -5.02 -5.18 18.13
C HIS A 138 -6.06 -4.67 17.13
N SER A 139 -7.37 -4.78 17.44
CA SER A 139 -8.44 -4.24 16.57
C SER A 139 -8.42 -4.84 15.14
N HIS A 140 -8.41 -6.16 15.04
CA HIS A 140 -8.51 -6.89 13.78
C HIS A 140 -9.70 -7.85 13.80
N PRO A 141 -10.35 -8.15 12.67
CA PRO A 141 -11.28 -9.26 12.59
C PRO A 141 -10.59 -10.59 12.97
N ARG A 142 -11.25 -11.42 13.72
CA ARG A 142 -10.70 -12.72 14.17
C ARG A 142 -10.17 -13.58 13.03
N TRP A 143 -10.88 -13.61 11.90
CA TRP A 143 -10.45 -14.38 10.73
C TRP A 143 -9.13 -13.86 10.13
N VAL A 144 -8.87 -12.54 10.20
CA VAL A 144 -7.59 -11.94 9.77
C VAL A 144 -6.45 -12.37 10.67
N VAL A 145 -6.69 -12.36 12.01
CA VAL A 145 -5.70 -12.85 12.99
C VAL A 145 -5.33 -14.30 12.71
N SER A 146 -6.35 -15.16 12.48
CA SER A 146 -6.14 -16.58 12.16
C SER A 146 -5.36 -16.74 10.85
N ALA A 147 -5.72 -15.98 9.80
CA ALA A 147 -5.04 -16.02 8.51
C ALA A 147 -3.56 -15.59 8.60
N PHE A 148 -3.26 -14.57 9.43
CA PHE A 148 -1.89 -14.12 9.65
C PHE A 148 -1.08 -15.15 10.42
N ARG A 149 -1.64 -15.74 11.47
CA ARG A 149 -1.00 -16.80 12.24
C ARG A 149 -0.68 -18.02 11.37
N ASP A 150 -1.63 -18.44 10.54
CA ASP A 150 -1.42 -19.55 9.60
C ASP A 150 -0.34 -19.23 8.55
N ALA A 151 -0.29 -17.99 8.06
CA ALA A 151 0.70 -17.56 7.07
C ALA A 151 2.10 -17.39 7.67
N LEU A 152 2.22 -16.93 8.91
CA LEU A 152 3.48 -16.84 9.64
C LEU A 152 4.04 -18.24 9.97
N GLY A 153 3.16 -19.18 10.31
CA GLY A 153 3.56 -20.50 10.80
C GLY A 153 4.29 -20.46 12.14
N SER A 154 4.21 -19.35 12.88
CA SER A 154 4.91 -19.05 14.12
C SER A 154 3.94 -18.92 15.31
N GLY A 155 4.50 -18.64 16.50
CA GLY A 155 3.75 -18.50 17.74
C GLY A 155 2.82 -17.28 17.79
N ILE A 156 2.11 -17.19 18.91
CA ILE A 156 1.14 -16.12 19.17
C ILE A 156 1.84 -14.76 19.36
N GLU A 157 3.07 -14.77 19.89
CA GLU A 157 3.88 -13.59 20.16
C GLU A 157 4.22 -12.87 18.86
N GLU A 158 4.71 -13.58 17.86
CA GLU A 158 5.04 -12.98 16.56
C GLU A 158 3.78 -12.51 15.82
N THR A 159 2.67 -13.23 15.99
CA THR A 159 1.38 -12.75 15.46
C THR A 159 1.00 -11.42 16.11
N ALA A 160 1.19 -11.25 17.42
CA ALA A 160 0.93 -10.00 18.12
C ALA A 160 1.85 -8.85 17.61
N GLU A 161 3.12 -9.13 17.37
CA GLU A 161 4.07 -8.16 16.79
C GLU A 161 3.61 -7.69 15.39
N LEU A 162 3.19 -8.62 14.54
CA LEU A 162 2.64 -8.29 13.22
C LEU A 162 1.40 -7.39 13.33
N LEU A 163 0.45 -7.74 14.18
CA LEU A 163 -0.77 -6.96 14.37
C LEU A 163 -0.50 -5.57 14.97
N ALA A 164 0.50 -5.47 15.86
CA ALA A 164 0.96 -4.19 16.38
C ALA A 164 1.60 -3.34 15.27
N ALA A 165 2.44 -3.94 14.42
CA ALA A 165 3.04 -3.26 13.28
C ALA A 165 1.99 -2.77 12.27
N ASP A 166 0.90 -3.51 12.06
CA ASP A 166 -0.23 -3.07 11.22
C ASP A 166 -0.99 -1.86 11.80
N ASN A 167 -0.86 -1.62 13.10
CA ASN A 167 -1.43 -0.45 13.76
C ASN A 167 -0.45 0.72 13.87
N ALA A 168 0.83 0.51 13.57
CA ALA A 168 1.81 1.59 13.53
C ALA A 168 1.52 2.58 12.37
N ARG A 169 1.89 3.84 12.56
CA ARG A 169 1.82 4.84 11.49
C ARG A 169 2.91 4.54 10.46
N PRO A 170 2.56 4.24 9.19
CA PRO A 170 3.57 4.02 8.17
C PRO A 170 4.27 5.33 7.81
N LEU A 171 5.58 5.26 7.56
CA LEU A 171 6.30 6.32 6.89
C LEU A 171 5.85 6.40 5.42
N VAL A 172 5.89 7.61 4.87
CA VAL A 172 5.63 7.79 3.43
C VAL A 172 6.86 7.34 2.66
N THR A 173 6.74 6.24 1.94
CA THR A 173 7.84 5.68 1.16
C THR A 173 7.76 6.19 -0.28
N LEU A 174 8.88 6.68 -0.78
CA LEU A 174 9.06 7.24 -2.11
C LEU A 174 9.91 6.29 -2.95
N VAL A 175 9.74 6.36 -4.27
CA VAL A 175 10.58 5.68 -5.25
C VAL A 175 11.08 6.66 -6.29
N ALA A 176 12.39 6.73 -6.47
CA ALA A 176 13.00 7.35 -7.63
C ALA A 176 12.88 6.41 -8.84
N ARG A 177 12.66 6.95 -10.02
CA ARG A 177 12.58 6.18 -11.27
C ARG A 177 13.87 6.37 -12.07
N PRO A 178 14.64 5.29 -12.37
CA PRO A 178 15.86 5.36 -13.15
C PRO A 178 15.70 6.22 -14.42
N GLY A 179 16.69 7.04 -14.72
CA GLY A 179 16.69 7.95 -15.87
C GLY A 179 15.72 9.14 -15.82
N ARG A 180 14.81 9.17 -14.82
CA ARG A 180 13.84 10.27 -14.63
C ARG A 180 14.08 11.06 -13.34
N SER A 181 14.50 10.39 -12.29
CA SER A 181 14.93 10.95 -11.00
C SER A 181 15.96 10.03 -10.36
N SER A 182 16.67 10.53 -9.37
CA SER A 182 17.60 9.76 -8.57
C SER A 182 17.16 9.69 -7.11
N ARG A 183 17.60 8.66 -6.37
CA ARG A 183 17.42 8.63 -4.92
C ARG A 183 18.03 9.86 -4.26
N ARG A 184 19.19 10.31 -4.75
CA ARG A 184 19.88 11.50 -4.26
C ARG A 184 18.98 12.75 -4.31
N GLU A 185 18.24 12.96 -5.40
CA GLU A 185 17.28 14.07 -5.51
C GLU A 185 16.20 14.04 -4.42
N LEU A 186 15.75 12.83 -4.02
CA LEU A 186 14.77 12.67 -2.92
C LEU A 186 15.42 12.94 -1.55
N LEU A 187 16.67 12.51 -1.35
CA LEU A 187 17.41 12.77 -0.11
C LEU A 187 17.71 14.27 0.05
N ASP A 188 18.08 14.94 -1.02
CA ASP A 188 18.30 16.40 -1.02
C ASP A 188 17.02 17.21 -0.74
N ALA A 189 15.84 16.59 -1.00
CA ALA A 189 14.52 17.13 -0.64
C ALA A 189 14.12 16.82 0.82
N GLY A 190 15.01 16.23 1.64
CA GLY A 190 14.79 15.94 3.06
C GLY A 190 14.22 14.55 3.35
N ALA A 191 14.23 13.64 2.39
CA ALA A 191 13.91 12.23 2.65
C ALA A 191 15.16 11.47 3.13
N GLU A 192 14.94 10.31 3.76
CA GLU A 192 15.99 9.40 4.23
C GLU A 192 15.99 8.11 3.38
N PRO A 193 17.13 7.42 3.20
CA PRO A 193 17.17 6.20 2.40
C PRO A 193 16.34 5.09 3.04
N THR A 194 15.63 4.31 2.23
CA THR A 194 15.01 3.07 2.70
C THR A 194 16.06 1.99 2.96
N ARG A 195 15.64 0.94 3.69
CA ARG A 195 16.55 -0.12 4.14
C ARG A 195 17.07 -1.00 3.02
N TYR A 196 16.26 -1.29 2.01
CA TYR A 196 16.53 -2.33 1.03
C TYR A 196 16.54 -1.82 -0.43
N SER A 197 15.56 -0.99 -0.79
CA SER A 197 15.43 -0.56 -2.19
C SER A 197 16.51 0.46 -2.57
N PRO A 198 17.26 0.25 -3.66
CA PRO A 198 18.25 1.21 -4.14
C PRO A 198 17.63 2.52 -4.63
N TYR A 199 16.35 2.51 -4.93
CA TYR A 199 15.58 3.68 -5.41
C TYR A 199 14.65 4.26 -4.35
N GLY A 200 14.59 3.64 -3.16
CA GLY A 200 13.66 3.98 -2.10
C GLY A 200 14.15 5.10 -1.19
N ALA A 201 13.21 5.95 -0.75
CA ALA A 201 13.46 6.92 0.31
C ALA A 201 12.23 7.07 1.21
N TYR A 202 12.44 7.36 2.52
CA TYR A 202 11.39 7.66 3.49
C TYR A 202 11.22 9.15 3.66
N LEU A 203 10.01 9.64 3.59
CA LEU A 203 9.66 11.00 3.99
C LEU A 203 9.03 10.94 5.40
N ALA A 204 9.78 11.37 6.40
CA ALA A 204 9.32 11.35 7.79
C ALA A 204 8.18 12.35 8.03
N GLU A 205 8.30 13.55 7.46
CA GLU A 205 7.33 14.63 7.60
C GLU A 205 7.12 15.36 6.26
N GLY A 206 5.98 16.05 6.13
CA GLY A 206 5.67 16.87 4.98
C GLY A 206 4.67 16.23 4.01
N ASP A 207 4.39 16.98 2.94
CA ASP A 207 3.52 16.53 1.84
C ASP A 207 4.41 16.08 0.67
N PRO A 208 4.39 14.81 0.29
CA PRO A 208 5.19 14.32 -0.84
C PRO A 208 4.89 15.07 -2.14
N GLY A 209 3.69 15.63 -2.29
CA GLY A 209 3.33 16.46 -3.46
C GLY A 209 4.10 17.77 -3.58
N GLN A 210 4.82 18.20 -2.53
CA GLN A 210 5.70 19.38 -2.57
C GLN A 210 7.11 19.05 -3.12
N ILE A 211 7.47 17.78 -3.25
CA ILE A 211 8.73 17.34 -3.84
C ILE A 211 8.61 17.44 -5.36
N ALA A 212 9.47 18.23 -6.00
CA ALA A 212 9.41 18.51 -7.44
C ALA A 212 9.39 17.23 -8.30
N ALA A 213 10.25 16.25 -7.97
CA ALA A 213 10.29 14.96 -8.68
C ALA A 213 8.94 14.20 -8.63
N ILE A 214 8.18 14.33 -7.55
CA ILE A 214 6.87 13.70 -7.41
C ILE A 214 5.78 14.50 -8.11
N ALA A 215 5.79 15.83 -7.95
CA ALA A 215 4.85 16.72 -8.63
C ALA A 215 4.95 16.60 -10.16
N GLU A 216 6.15 16.38 -10.67
CA GLU A 216 6.47 16.17 -12.08
C GLU A 216 6.36 14.71 -12.55
N THR A 217 5.90 13.80 -11.69
CA THR A 217 5.76 12.36 -11.97
C THR A 217 7.06 11.63 -12.32
N ARG A 218 8.24 12.22 -12.03
CA ARG A 218 9.56 11.59 -12.19
C ARG A 218 9.88 10.60 -11.07
N ALA A 219 9.35 10.84 -9.89
CA ALA A 219 9.31 9.94 -8.72
C ALA A 219 7.87 9.66 -8.31
N ALA A 220 7.65 8.76 -7.35
CA ALA A 220 6.31 8.43 -6.87
C ALA A 220 6.29 8.00 -5.40
N VAL A 221 5.10 7.97 -4.79
CA VAL A 221 4.85 7.30 -3.51
C VAL A 221 4.61 5.82 -3.78
N GLN A 222 5.47 4.95 -3.26
CA GLN A 222 5.37 3.50 -3.43
C GLN A 222 6.04 2.78 -2.27
N ASP A 223 5.36 1.77 -1.69
CA ASP A 223 5.92 0.94 -0.63
C ASP A 223 7.19 0.22 -1.08
N GLU A 224 8.16 0.05 -0.18
CA GLU A 224 9.47 -0.50 -0.50
C GLU A 224 9.39 -1.95 -0.99
N ALA A 225 8.57 -2.83 -0.36
CA ALA A 225 8.41 -4.20 -0.86
C ALA A 225 7.77 -4.21 -2.26
N SER A 226 6.87 -3.25 -2.56
CA SER A 226 6.30 -3.10 -3.91
C SER A 226 7.35 -2.70 -4.96
N GLN A 227 8.41 -1.97 -4.56
CA GLN A 227 9.55 -1.68 -5.42
C GLN A 227 10.39 -2.93 -5.65
N LEU A 228 10.72 -3.64 -4.56
CA LEU A 228 11.60 -4.81 -4.57
C LEU A 228 11.03 -5.98 -5.37
N VAL A 229 9.73 -6.27 -5.29
CA VAL A 229 9.12 -7.33 -6.10
C VAL A 229 9.14 -7.01 -7.60
N ALA A 230 9.09 -5.71 -7.97
CA ALA A 230 9.24 -5.30 -9.36
C ALA A 230 10.70 -5.46 -9.83
N LEU A 231 11.67 -5.05 -9.01
CA LEU A 231 13.10 -5.22 -9.30
C LEU A 231 13.50 -6.70 -9.36
N ALA A 232 12.98 -7.56 -8.49
CA ALA A 232 13.27 -9.00 -8.52
C ALA A 232 12.92 -9.61 -9.88
N LEU A 233 11.80 -9.23 -10.50
CA LEU A 233 11.43 -9.68 -11.84
C LEU A 233 12.50 -9.31 -12.89
N THR A 234 13.05 -8.10 -12.82
CA THR A 234 14.02 -7.61 -13.80
C THR A 234 15.38 -8.29 -13.69
N ARG A 235 15.73 -8.79 -12.51
CA ARG A 235 17.00 -9.43 -12.17
C ARG A 235 17.09 -10.90 -12.60
N VAL A 236 15.96 -11.55 -12.90
CA VAL A 236 15.96 -12.97 -13.32
C VAL A 236 16.65 -13.14 -14.67
N PRO A 237 17.71 -13.95 -14.80
CA PRO A 237 18.27 -14.29 -16.10
C PRO A 237 17.24 -15.04 -16.95
N LEU A 238 17.07 -14.63 -18.20
CA LEU A 238 16.16 -15.31 -19.13
C LEU A 238 16.85 -16.49 -19.82
N GLY A 239 16.08 -17.54 -20.10
CA GLY A 239 16.51 -18.59 -21.02
C GLY A 239 16.55 -18.06 -22.46
N PRO A 240 17.37 -18.71 -23.36
CA PRO A 240 17.42 -18.33 -24.75
C PRO A 240 16.04 -18.42 -25.40
N PRO A 241 15.69 -17.51 -26.32
CA PRO A 241 14.44 -17.62 -27.06
C PRO A 241 14.49 -18.85 -27.96
N ALA A 242 13.41 -19.64 -27.99
CA ALA A 242 13.32 -20.83 -28.85
C ALA A 242 13.39 -20.50 -30.37
N SER A 243 13.07 -19.27 -30.75
CA SER A 243 13.21 -18.75 -32.12
C SER A 243 13.28 -17.20 -32.07
N PRO A 244 14.04 -16.56 -33.01
CA PRO A 244 13.99 -15.13 -33.20
C PRO A 244 12.55 -14.69 -33.51
N ARG A 245 12.07 -13.63 -32.86
CA ARG A 245 10.74 -13.09 -33.17
C ARG A 245 10.76 -12.46 -34.58
N PRO A 246 9.90 -12.86 -35.50
CA PRO A 246 9.81 -12.19 -36.80
C PRO A 246 9.43 -10.71 -36.60
N GLY A 247 10.27 -9.80 -37.07
CA GLY A 247 9.99 -8.36 -37.00
C GLY A 247 10.19 -7.71 -35.60
N SER A 248 10.81 -8.43 -34.64
CA SER A 248 11.16 -7.81 -33.36
C SER A 248 12.30 -6.81 -33.53
N ALA A 249 12.07 -5.57 -33.17
CA ALA A 249 13.16 -4.67 -32.78
C ALA A 249 13.97 -5.38 -31.68
N GLU A 250 15.29 -5.23 -31.68
CA GLU A 250 16.17 -5.75 -30.65
C GLU A 250 15.63 -5.31 -29.26
N GLY A 251 15.51 -6.27 -28.32
CA GLY A 251 15.11 -6.03 -26.93
C GLY A 251 13.97 -6.91 -26.40
N GLU A 252 13.86 -6.93 -25.09
CA GLU A 252 12.83 -7.68 -24.37
C GLU A 252 11.45 -7.02 -24.48
N LEU A 253 10.38 -7.81 -24.42
CA LEU A 253 9.01 -7.34 -24.32
C LEU A 253 8.42 -7.76 -22.97
N TRP A 254 8.03 -6.78 -22.16
CA TRP A 254 7.49 -6.97 -20.81
C TRP A 254 5.99 -6.69 -20.78
N LEU A 255 5.29 -7.35 -19.87
CA LEU A 255 3.86 -7.11 -19.59
C LEU A 255 3.67 -6.87 -18.09
N ASP A 256 2.96 -5.79 -17.74
CA ASP A 256 2.32 -5.64 -16.43
C ASP A 256 0.81 -5.86 -16.61
N MET A 257 0.31 -7.01 -16.15
CA MET A 257 -1.03 -7.50 -16.51
C MET A 257 -2.16 -6.90 -15.67
N CYS A 258 -1.85 -6.38 -14.47
CA CYS A 258 -2.80 -5.74 -13.55
C CYS A 258 -2.22 -4.41 -13.03
N ALA A 259 -1.79 -3.55 -13.95
CA ALA A 259 -0.88 -2.44 -13.70
C ALA A 259 -1.42 -1.30 -12.81
N GLY A 260 -2.74 -1.17 -12.66
CA GLY A 260 -3.33 -0.02 -11.95
C GLY A 260 -3.07 0.02 -10.45
N PRO A 261 -2.75 1.18 -9.89
CA PRO A 261 -2.74 2.52 -10.48
C PRO A 261 -1.40 2.98 -11.10
N GLY A 262 -0.42 2.09 -11.38
CA GLY A 262 0.80 2.43 -12.09
C GLY A 262 2.09 2.47 -11.26
N GLY A 263 2.05 2.10 -9.98
CA GLY A 263 3.25 2.14 -9.13
C GLY A 263 4.36 1.22 -9.65
N LYS A 264 4.08 -0.08 -9.80
CA LYS A 264 5.03 -1.06 -10.34
C LYS A 264 5.31 -0.81 -11.83
N ALA A 265 4.26 -0.55 -12.63
CA ALA A 265 4.41 -0.22 -14.05
C ALA A 265 5.36 0.95 -14.29
N GLY A 266 5.28 2.04 -13.50
CA GLY A 266 6.15 3.20 -13.65
C GLY A 266 7.62 2.92 -13.30
N LEU A 267 7.90 2.01 -12.35
CA LEU A 267 9.26 1.57 -12.05
C LEU A 267 9.78 0.63 -13.16
N LEU A 268 8.97 -0.35 -13.58
CA LEU A 268 9.31 -1.27 -14.67
C LEU A 268 9.55 -0.53 -15.98
N ASP A 269 8.73 0.47 -16.32
CA ASP A 269 8.91 1.32 -17.50
C ASP A 269 10.26 2.05 -17.49
N ALA A 270 10.62 2.61 -16.34
CA ALA A 270 11.91 3.28 -16.17
C ALA A 270 13.09 2.31 -16.30
N VAL A 271 13.02 1.14 -15.63
CA VAL A 271 14.08 0.12 -15.72
C VAL A 271 14.16 -0.47 -17.13
N ALA A 272 13.05 -0.70 -17.80
CA ALA A 272 13.03 -1.21 -19.18
C ALA A 272 13.78 -0.30 -20.16
N VAL A 273 13.67 1.01 -19.97
CA VAL A 273 14.29 2.01 -20.86
C VAL A 273 15.72 2.36 -20.46
N TYR A 274 15.97 2.56 -19.18
CA TYR A 274 17.23 3.11 -18.68
C TYR A 274 18.14 2.07 -17.99
N GLY A 275 17.65 0.85 -17.81
CA GLY A 275 18.34 -0.21 -17.06
C GLY A 275 18.20 -0.06 -15.54
N ASP A 276 18.60 -1.10 -14.81
CA ASP A 276 18.76 -1.07 -13.34
C ASP A 276 20.13 -0.45 -13.02
N THR A 277 20.20 0.88 -13.03
CA THR A 277 21.44 1.65 -12.86
C THR A 277 22.05 1.50 -11.47
N ALA A 278 21.28 1.05 -10.48
CA ALA A 278 21.78 0.83 -9.11
C ALA A 278 22.71 -0.38 -9.00
N TYR A 279 22.65 -1.31 -9.92
CA TYR A 279 23.51 -2.51 -9.95
C TYR A 279 24.79 -2.33 -10.79
N GLY A 280 24.89 -1.27 -11.59
CA GLY A 280 26.02 -1.02 -12.52
C GLY A 280 27.14 -0.16 -11.95
N ASP A 281 26.83 0.72 -11.02
CA ASP A 281 27.78 1.65 -10.42
C ASP A 281 28.19 1.13 -9.05
N GLY A 282 29.47 0.74 -8.88
CA GLY A 282 30.04 0.09 -7.70
C GLY A 282 30.00 0.90 -6.39
N ASP A 283 29.00 1.72 -6.16
CA ASP A 283 28.80 2.56 -4.99
C ASP A 283 27.70 1.98 -4.04
N THR A 284 27.67 0.65 -3.89
CA THR A 284 26.77 -0.05 -2.96
C THR A 284 27.43 -0.30 -1.62
N ALA A 285 27.78 0.75 -0.88
CA ALA A 285 28.01 0.62 0.56
C ALA A 285 26.66 0.65 1.30
N TYR A 286 25.94 -0.47 1.31
CA TYR A 286 24.81 -0.67 2.23
C TYR A 286 25.35 -0.95 3.63
N GLY A 287 25.61 0.12 4.41
CA GLY A 287 25.77 0.02 5.85
C GLY A 287 24.38 -0.12 6.47
N GLY A 288 24.07 -1.31 7.02
CA GLY A 288 22.85 -1.53 7.78
C GLY A 288 22.78 -0.61 9.00
N GLN A 289 22.09 0.51 8.88
CA GLN A 289 21.67 1.32 10.02
C GLN A 289 20.29 0.86 10.45
N ALA A 290 20.13 0.62 11.75
CA ALA A 290 18.87 0.28 12.36
C ALA A 290 17.83 1.35 12.06
N VAL A 291 16.64 0.95 11.61
CA VAL A 291 15.49 1.85 11.48
C VAL A 291 15.12 2.32 12.88
N PRO A 292 14.99 3.65 13.14
CA PRO A 292 14.50 4.12 14.42
C PRO A 292 13.11 3.52 14.68
N SER A 293 12.92 2.89 15.84
CA SER A 293 11.60 2.44 16.25
C SER A 293 10.70 3.67 16.45
N ALA A 294 9.39 3.50 16.23
CA ALA A 294 8.41 4.59 16.38
C ALA A 294 8.37 5.20 17.81
N GLU A 295 9.07 4.59 18.76
CA GLU A 295 9.23 5.08 20.14
C GLU A 295 10.29 6.19 20.27
N ASP A 296 11.29 6.24 19.36
CA ASP A 296 12.35 7.25 19.41
C ASP A 296 11.96 8.64 18.87
N ALA A 297 10.81 8.75 18.22
CA ALA A 297 10.28 10.01 17.69
C ALA A 297 9.56 10.89 18.75
N GLY A 298 9.59 10.49 20.04
CA GLY A 298 8.91 11.15 21.15
C GLY A 298 9.77 12.07 22.04
N GLY A 299 11.04 12.28 21.74
CA GLY A 299 11.96 13.10 22.50
C GLY A 299 11.71 14.61 22.35
N GLY A 300 11.05 15.22 23.35
CA GLY A 300 10.85 16.66 23.45
C GLY A 300 12.15 17.43 23.59
N GLY A 301 12.57 18.11 22.52
CA GLY A 301 13.60 19.12 22.55
C GLY A 301 12.99 20.49 22.87
N SER A 302 13.41 21.09 24.00
CA SER A 302 13.12 22.46 24.37
C SER A 302 13.77 23.41 23.36
N VAL A 303 12.96 24.24 22.72
CA VAL A 303 13.44 25.31 21.83
C VAL A 303 13.69 26.55 22.66
N SER A 304 14.96 26.98 22.73
CA SER A 304 15.36 28.30 23.20
C SER A 304 15.03 29.37 22.16
N GLU A 305 14.39 30.43 22.59
CA GLU A 305 14.12 31.63 21.81
C GLU A 305 15.41 32.33 21.36
N GLY A 306 15.55 32.56 20.05
CA GLY A 306 16.56 33.40 19.45
C GLY A 306 15.95 34.14 18.28
N GLY A 307 15.50 35.36 18.51
CA GLY A 307 14.92 36.22 17.48
C GLY A 307 15.90 36.63 16.41
N ARG A 308 15.47 36.57 15.13
CA ARG A 308 15.97 37.43 14.06
C ARG A 308 14.85 37.76 13.06
N SER A 309 14.68 39.02 12.88
CA SER A 309 13.78 39.75 11.98
C SER A 309 14.02 39.41 10.51
N VAL A 310 12.91 39.22 9.77
CA VAL A 310 12.90 39.10 8.30
C VAL A 310 12.31 40.38 7.71
N PRO A 311 12.90 40.97 6.67
CA PRO A 311 12.32 42.13 5.98
C PRO A 311 11.20 41.70 5.03
N SER A 312 10.15 42.51 5.05
CA SER A 312 9.00 42.49 4.16
C SER A 312 9.40 42.91 2.71
N HIS A 313 8.95 42.13 1.72
CA HIS A 313 8.77 42.64 0.36
C HIS A 313 7.34 42.35 -0.10
N GLU A 314 6.67 43.45 -0.43
CA GLU A 314 5.39 43.53 -1.10
C GLU A 314 5.50 43.21 -2.59
N GLY A 315 4.44 42.57 -3.13
CA GLY A 315 3.95 42.85 -4.47
C GLY A 315 4.20 41.80 -5.54
N ALA A 316 3.13 41.03 -5.89
CA ALA A 316 2.59 41.00 -7.26
C ALA A 316 1.37 40.04 -7.32
N GLU A 317 0.24 40.62 -7.66
CA GLU A 317 -1.04 39.95 -7.97
C GLU A 317 -0.92 39.10 -9.25
N GLY A 318 -1.70 37.99 -9.33
CA GLY A 318 -1.91 37.32 -10.59
C GLY A 318 -2.13 35.79 -10.49
N GLY A 319 -2.94 35.30 -9.56
CA GLY A 319 -3.36 33.91 -9.52
C GLY A 319 -4.65 33.68 -10.32
N ARG A 320 -4.57 33.03 -11.48
CA ARG A 320 -5.75 32.50 -12.19
C ARG A 320 -6.26 31.25 -11.45
N PRO A 321 -7.59 31.10 -11.26
CA PRO A 321 -8.16 29.91 -10.67
C PRO A 321 -8.14 28.76 -11.69
N LEU A 322 -7.59 27.61 -11.29
CA LEU A 322 -7.72 26.33 -11.98
C LEU A 322 -9.12 25.73 -11.72
N SER A 323 -10.12 26.25 -12.42
CA SER A 323 -11.43 25.65 -12.54
C SER A 323 -11.84 25.65 -14.01
N GLN A 324 -11.32 24.69 -14.75
CA GLN A 324 -11.92 24.16 -15.98
C GLN A 324 -11.20 22.86 -16.32
N VAL A 325 -11.76 21.73 -15.84
CA VAL A 325 -11.51 20.45 -16.46
C VAL A 325 -12.28 20.49 -17.76
N ALA A 326 -11.55 20.65 -18.87
CA ALA A 326 -12.11 20.59 -20.19
C ALA A 326 -12.73 19.21 -20.45
N GLU A 327 -13.98 19.23 -20.84
CA GLU A 327 -14.72 18.10 -21.42
C GLU A 327 -14.00 17.59 -22.67
N GLY A 328 -14.00 16.27 -22.80
CA GLY A 328 -13.63 15.40 -23.89
C GLY A 328 -13.21 16.01 -25.25
N GLY A 329 -11.93 15.98 -25.52
CA GLY A 329 -11.44 15.91 -26.89
C GLY A 329 -11.49 14.46 -27.39
N PRO A 330 -11.75 14.18 -28.67
CA PRO A 330 -11.94 12.83 -29.18
C PRO A 330 -10.64 12.02 -29.07
N VAL A 331 -10.78 10.79 -28.56
CA VAL A 331 -9.76 9.76 -28.65
C VAL A 331 -9.37 9.61 -30.11
N ARG A 332 -8.15 10.00 -30.47
CA ARG A 332 -7.64 9.69 -31.80
C ARG A 332 -7.51 8.17 -31.95
N GLU A 333 -8.36 7.57 -32.71
CA GLU A 333 -8.10 6.31 -33.38
C GLU A 333 -6.94 6.53 -34.35
N GLY A 334 -5.74 6.27 -33.90
CA GLY A 334 -4.53 6.35 -34.69
C GLY A 334 -4.23 5.01 -35.36
N ALA A 335 -4.92 4.70 -36.46
CA ALA A 335 -4.34 3.86 -37.49
C ALA A 335 -3.23 4.65 -38.16
N GLY A 336 -2.02 4.53 -37.64
CA GLY A 336 -0.81 5.11 -38.23
C GLY A 336 0.36 4.21 -37.89
N GLY A 337 0.93 3.53 -38.90
CA GLY A 337 2.16 2.76 -38.83
C GLY A 337 3.34 3.62 -38.37
N GLY A 338 3.42 3.92 -37.09
CA GLY A 338 4.55 4.57 -36.44
C GLY A 338 5.74 3.61 -36.46
N ARG A 339 6.88 4.09 -36.93
CA ARG A 339 8.18 3.41 -36.78
C ARG A 339 8.39 3.02 -35.32
N PRO A 340 8.83 1.79 -35.00
CA PRO A 340 9.14 1.41 -33.64
C PRO A 340 10.20 2.36 -33.05
N VAL A 341 9.88 2.96 -31.91
CA VAL A 341 10.86 3.79 -31.16
C VAL A 341 11.89 2.83 -30.56
N ALA A 342 13.16 3.02 -30.85
CA ALA A 342 14.24 2.26 -30.23
C ALA A 342 14.40 2.72 -28.77
N PHE A 343 14.40 1.77 -27.82
CA PHE A 343 14.59 2.04 -26.39
C PHE A 343 16.05 1.80 -26.00
N PRO A 344 16.72 2.73 -25.33
CA PRO A 344 18.13 2.60 -24.93
C PRO A 344 18.42 1.38 -24.03
N GLY A 345 17.48 0.99 -23.18
CA GLY A 345 17.58 -0.19 -22.30
C GLY A 345 17.26 -1.52 -22.99
N GLY A 346 16.84 -1.52 -24.23
CA GLY A 346 16.53 -2.72 -25.00
C GLY A 346 15.23 -3.44 -24.60
N ALA A 347 14.37 -2.89 -23.77
CA ALA A 347 13.09 -3.45 -23.40
C ALA A 347 11.91 -2.49 -23.63
N ARG A 348 10.72 -3.05 -23.84
CA ARG A 348 9.46 -2.31 -23.99
C ARG A 348 8.41 -2.89 -23.05
N LEU A 349 7.66 -2.03 -22.36
CA LEU A 349 6.59 -2.43 -21.45
C LEU A 349 5.22 -2.23 -22.11
N LEU A 350 4.36 -3.24 -22.01
CA LEU A 350 2.91 -3.13 -22.16
C LEU A 350 2.28 -3.22 -20.77
N ALA A 351 1.46 -2.24 -20.39
CA ALA A 351 0.73 -2.22 -19.13
C ALA A 351 -0.77 -2.33 -19.39
N ALA A 352 -1.46 -3.23 -18.70
CA ALA A 352 -2.88 -3.50 -18.86
C ALA A 352 -3.62 -3.39 -17.52
N ASP A 353 -4.83 -2.86 -17.53
CA ASP A 353 -5.77 -2.95 -16.41
C ASP A 353 -7.20 -3.08 -16.95
N VAL A 354 -8.04 -3.89 -16.28
CA VAL A 354 -9.42 -4.10 -16.69
C VAL A 354 -10.29 -2.84 -16.55
N GLN A 355 -9.91 -1.94 -15.65
CA GLN A 355 -10.63 -0.70 -15.38
C GLN A 355 -10.01 0.48 -16.14
N GLN A 356 -10.75 1.05 -17.10
CA GLN A 356 -10.28 2.15 -17.94
C GLN A 356 -9.74 3.34 -17.12
N HIS A 357 -10.40 3.72 -16.02
CA HIS A 357 -9.93 4.82 -15.20
C HIS A 357 -8.57 4.53 -14.53
N ARG A 358 -8.29 3.26 -14.17
CA ARG A 358 -6.99 2.84 -13.63
C ARG A 358 -5.94 2.78 -14.73
N ALA A 359 -6.27 2.29 -15.92
CA ALA A 359 -5.38 2.35 -17.08
C ALA A 359 -4.98 3.80 -17.43
N ARG A 360 -5.90 4.76 -17.31
CA ARG A 360 -5.55 6.19 -17.45
C ARG A 360 -4.56 6.69 -16.41
N LEU A 361 -4.65 6.22 -15.16
CA LEU A 361 -3.66 6.54 -14.13
C LEU A 361 -2.29 5.94 -14.46
N VAL A 362 -2.26 4.69 -14.96
CA VAL A 362 -1.01 4.07 -15.43
C VAL A 362 -0.36 4.92 -16.52
N ALA A 363 -1.14 5.38 -17.51
CA ALA A 363 -0.62 6.23 -18.59
C ALA A 363 -0.05 7.58 -18.10
N GLN A 364 -0.46 8.06 -16.91
CA GLN A 364 0.12 9.26 -16.31
C GLN A 364 1.43 8.97 -15.56
N THR A 365 1.65 7.72 -15.15
CA THR A 365 2.81 7.31 -14.36
C THR A 365 3.93 6.71 -15.18
N THR A 366 3.64 6.19 -16.37
CA THR A 366 4.60 5.66 -17.34
C THR A 366 4.94 6.70 -18.40
N ALA A 367 6.15 6.68 -18.95
CA ALA A 367 6.60 7.60 -19.98
C ALA A 367 6.71 6.95 -21.36
N HIS A 368 7.01 5.64 -21.38
CA HIS A 368 7.33 4.89 -22.59
C HIS A 368 6.47 3.67 -22.80
N ALA A 369 5.78 3.18 -21.75
CA ALA A 369 4.94 1.99 -21.82
C ALA A 369 3.73 2.21 -22.75
N GLY A 370 3.40 1.17 -23.51
CA GLY A 370 2.07 1.05 -24.11
C GLY A 370 1.05 0.74 -23.02
N VAL A 371 -0.07 1.48 -22.97
CA VAL A 371 -1.10 1.25 -21.94
C VAL A 371 -2.42 0.88 -22.61
N ILE A 372 -3.04 -0.22 -22.19
CA ILE A 372 -4.32 -0.69 -22.71
C ILE A 372 -5.33 -0.99 -21.59
N THR A 373 -6.60 -0.91 -21.92
CA THR A 373 -7.67 -1.46 -21.07
C THR A 373 -7.97 -2.87 -21.58
N ALA A 374 -7.68 -3.87 -20.75
CA ALA A 374 -7.89 -5.28 -21.12
C ALA A 374 -8.22 -6.14 -19.90
N ASP A 375 -9.06 -7.14 -20.10
CA ASP A 375 -9.33 -8.18 -19.10
C ASP A 375 -8.23 -9.25 -19.17
N GLY A 376 -7.42 -9.36 -18.15
CA GLY A 376 -6.33 -10.34 -18.04
C GLY A 376 -6.79 -11.80 -18.11
N THR A 377 -8.09 -12.09 -17.87
CA THR A 377 -8.65 -13.43 -18.05
C THR A 377 -9.05 -13.73 -19.49
N ARG A 378 -9.09 -12.69 -20.35
CA ARG A 378 -9.38 -12.74 -21.78
C ARG A 378 -8.35 -11.90 -22.53
N PRO A 379 -7.12 -12.43 -22.69
CA PRO A 379 -5.99 -11.62 -23.10
C PRO A 379 -6.14 -11.02 -24.49
N ALA A 380 -5.78 -9.73 -24.62
CA ALA A 380 -5.72 -9.01 -25.89
C ALA A 380 -4.37 -9.18 -26.62
N TRP A 381 -3.52 -10.09 -26.15
CA TRP A 381 -2.19 -10.39 -26.70
C TRP A 381 -2.06 -11.84 -27.10
N ARG A 382 -1.03 -12.14 -27.89
CA ARG A 382 -0.75 -13.50 -28.36
C ARG A 382 -0.05 -14.31 -27.26
N PRO A 383 -0.29 -15.63 -27.17
CA PRO A 383 0.51 -16.52 -26.32
C PRO A 383 2.00 -16.44 -26.66
N GLY A 384 2.85 -16.58 -25.67
CA GLY A 384 4.30 -16.57 -25.85
C GLY A 384 4.89 -15.23 -26.31
N ALA A 385 4.17 -14.12 -26.17
CA ALA A 385 4.61 -12.83 -26.68
C ALA A 385 5.65 -12.13 -25.78
N PHE A 386 5.67 -12.40 -24.48
CA PHE A 386 6.44 -11.63 -23.52
C PHE A 386 7.61 -12.40 -22.93
N ASP A 387 8.69 -11.68 -22.64
CA ASP A 387 9.87 -12.19 -21.96
C ASP A 387 9.69 -12.20 -20.45
N ARG A 388 9.09 -11.14 -19.91
CA ARG A 388 8.77 -10.97 -18.49
C ARG A 388 7.33 -10.54 -18.31
N VAL A 389 6.64 -11.16 -17.37
CA VAL A 389 5.26 -10.80 -17.02
C VAL A 389 5.19 -10.51 -15.53
N MET A 390 4.76 -9.30 -15.18
CA MET A 390 4.35 -8.92 -13.83
C MET A 390 2.84 -9.18 -13.70
N LEU A 391 2.46 -10.01 -12.73
CA LEU A 391 1.09 -10.20 -12.30
C LEU A 391 0.95 -9.75 -10.85
N ASP A 392 0.69 -8.45 -10.64
CA ASP A 392 0.26 -7.91 -9.34
C ASP A 392 -1.22 -8.25 -9.16
N ALA A 393 -1.48 -9.47 -8.68
CA ALA A 393 -2.82 -10.06 -8.73
C ALA A 393 -3.81 -9.35 -7.79
N PRO A 394 -5.06 -9.13 -8.24
CA PRO A 394 -6.12 -8.66 -7.36
C PRO A 394 -6.24 -9.60 -6.15
N CYS A 395 -6.17 -9.04 -4.93
CA CYS A 395 -6.18 -9.79 -3.68
C CYS A 395 -6.98 -9.05 -2.61
N THR A 396 -7.12 -9.66 -1.43
CA THR A 396 -7.81 -9.04 -0.28
C THR A 396 -7.13 -7.77 0.20
N GLY A 397 -5.82 -7.61 -0.05
CA GLY A 397 -5.04 -6.44 0.38
C GLY A 397 -4.68 -6.44 1.85
N LEU A 398 -4.74 -7.60 2.54
CA LEU A 398 -4.42 -7.72 3.97
C LEU A 398 -2.98 -7.35 4.31
N GLY A 399 -2.07 -7.33 3.35
CA GLY A 399 -0.69 -6.90 3.56
C GLY A 399 -0.50 -5.38 3.66
N ALA A 400 -1.51 -4.58 3.31
CA ALA A 400 -1.42 -3.12 3.28
C ALA A 400 -2.23 -2.43 4.39
N LEU A 401 -2.54 -3.14 5.49
CA LEU A 401 -3.43 -2.66 6.56
C LEU A 401 -2.86 -1.45 7.32
N ARG A 402 -1.55 -1.29 7.40
CA ARG A 402 -0.92 -0.07 7.95
C ARG A 402 -1.41 1.19 7.26
N ARG A 403 -1.49 1.16 5.94
CA ARG A 403 -1.88 2.29 5.08
C ARG A 403 -3.38 2.35 4.82
N ARG A 404 -4.08 1.23 4.95
CA ARG A 404 -5.52 1.07 4.69
C ARG A 404 -6.21 0.33 5.83
N PRO A 405 -6.25 0.89 7.04
CA PRO A 405 -6.78 0.20 8.23
C PRO A 405 -8.23 -0.22 8.07
N GLU A 406 -9.01 0.51 7.26
CA GLU A 406 -10.40 0.17 6.96
C GLU A 406 -10.54 -1.12 6.17
N ALA A 407 -9.53 -1.54 5.40
CA ALA A 407 -9.60 -2.72 4.55
C ALA A 407 -9.83 -4.00 5.35
N ARG A 408 -9.36 -4.06 6.61
CA ARG A 408 -9.56 -5.21 7.51
C ARG A 408 -11.02 -5.52 7.80
N TRP A 409 -11.90 -4.51 7.75
CA TRP A 409 -13.33 -4.63 8.06
C TRP A 409 -14.22 -4.79 6.83
N ARG A 410 -13.67 -4.62 5.63
CA ARG A 410 -14.39 -4.71 4.35
C ARG A 410 -14.37 -6.08 3.72
N ARG A 411 -13.40 -6.89 4.10
CA ARG A 411 -13.20 -8.22 3.55
C ARG A 411 -13.75 -9.27 4.52
N ASP A 412 -14.15 -10.38 3.95
CA ASP A 412 -14.60 -11.57 4.64
C ASP A 412 -13.94 -12.82 4.02
N PRO A 413 -14.06 -14.00 4.65
CA PRO A 413 -13.50 -15.23 4.09
C PRO A 413 -14.06 -15.62 2.72
N ALA A 414 -15.30 -15.21 2.37
CA ALA A 414 -15.90 -15.48 1.06
C ALA A 414 -15.15 -14.74 -0.05
N SER A 415 -14.72 -13.51 0.23
CA SER A 415 -13.91 -12.70 -0.69
C SER A 415 -12.60 -13.39 -1.07
N VAL A 416 -11.97 -14.15 -0.15
CA VAL A 416 -10.73 -14.92 -0.41
C VAL A 416 -10.98 -16.02 -1.45
N ALA A 417 -12.08 -16.75 -1.31
CA ALA A 417 -12.42 -17.86 -2.22
C ALA A 417 -12.71 -17.35 -3.65
N GLU A 418 -13.38 -16.20 -3.78
CA GLU A 418 -13.66 -15.58 -5.07
C GLU A 418 -12.37 -15.10 -5.75
N LEU A 419 -11.55 -14.35 -5.02
CA LEU A 419 -10.28 -13.84 -5.52
C LEU A 419 -9.31 -14.97 -5.87
N GLY A 420 -9.25 -16.04 -5.10
CA GLY A 420 -8.42 -17.20 -5.38
C GLY A 420 -8.73 -17.88 -6.73
N ARG A 421 -10.00 -17.92 -7.14
CA ARG A 421 -10.39 -18.41 -8.49
C ARG A 421 -9.88 -17.47 -9.59
N LEU A 422 -10.05 -16.16 -9.39
CA LEU A 422 -9.57 -15.14 -10.33
C LEU A 422 -8.04 -15.18 -10.45
N GLN A 423 -7.32 -15.27 -9.35
CA GLN A 423 -5.86 -15.33 -9.28
C GLN A 423 -5.29 -16.52 -10.06
N ARG A 424 -5.90 -17.70 -9.92
CA ARG A 424 -5.50 -18.89 -10.71
C ARG A 424 -5.72 -18.69 -12.21
N SER A 425 -6.84 -18.11 -12.60
CA SER A 425 -7.12 -17.79 -14.00
C SER A 425 -6.09 -16.80 -14.57
N LEU A 426 -5.82 -15.71 -13.84
CA LEU A 426 -4.85 -14.71 -14.23
C LEU A 426 -3.43 -15.28 -14.31
N LEU A 427 -3.02 -16.13 -13.35
CA LEU A 427 -1.70 -16.73 -13.36
C LEU A 427 -1.52 -17.69 -14.55
N ASN A 428 -2.51 -18.49 -14.90
CA ASN A 428 -2.47 -19.31 -16.11
C ASN A 428 -2.33 -18.43 -17.36
N THR A 429 -3.10 -17.35 -17.47
CA THR A 429 -2.99 -16.44 -18.62
C THR A 429 -1.61 -15.75 -18.67
N ALA A 430 -1.05 -15.37 -17.52
CA ALA A 430 0.31 -14.79 -17.46
C ALA A 430 1.36 -15.78 -17.97
N LEU A 431 1.29 -17.04 -17.55
CA LEU A 431 2.16 -18.11 -18.02
C LEU A 431 2.00 -18.40 -19.53
N ASP A 432 0.75 -18.37 -20.03
CA ASP A 432 0.49 -18.54 -21.47
C ASP A 432 1.01 -17.35 -22.30
N ALA A 433 0.94 -16.14 -21.75
CA ALA A 433 1.48 -14.93 -22.38
C ALA A 433 3.02 -14.94 -22.44
N THR A 434 3.66 -15.66 -21.53
CA THR A 434 5.13 -15.74 -21.41
C THR A 434 5.69 -16.73 -22.42
N ARG A 435 6.79 -16.37 -23.11
CA ARG A 435 7.50 -17.27 -24.00
C ARG A 435 8.25 -18.39 -23.25
N PRO A 436 8.61 -19.50 -23.90
CA PRO A 436 9.56 -20.44 -23.35
C PRO A 436 10.88 -19.75 -22.93
N GLY A 437 11.40 -20.08 -21.75
CA GLY A 437 12.57 -19.44 -21.13
C GLY A 437 12.28 -18.05 -20.51
N GLY A 438 11.07 -17.51 -20.66
CA GLY A 438 10.64 -16.28 -20.03
C GLY A 438 10.18 -16.49 -18.57
N VAL A 439 9.85 -15.41 -17.86
CA VAL A 439 9.55 -15.43 -16.43
C VAL A 439 8.29 -14.65 -16.10
N VAL A 440 7.52 -15.16 -15.12
CA VAL A 440 6.36 -14.51 -14.50
C VAL A 440 6.68 -14.21 -13.05
N ALA A 441 6.45 -12.98 -12.60
CA ALA A 441 6.35 -12.63 -11.18
C ALA A 441 4.87 -12.63 -10.77
N TYR A 442 4.48 -13.60 -9.95
CA TYR A 442 3.19 -13.59 -9.27
C TYR A 442 3.33 -12.87 -7.94
N VAL A 443 2.60 -11.78 -7.78
CA VAL A 443 2.69 -10.86 -6.64
C VAL A 443 1.31 -10.64 -6.04
N THR A 444 1.23 -10.61 -4.70
CA THR A 444 0.04 -10.13 -3.97
C THR A 444 0.45 -9.23 -2.82
N CYS A 445 -0.38 -8.22 -2.51
CA CYS A 445 -0.29 -7.48 -1.25
C CYS A 445 -1.18 -8.12 -0.17
N SER A 446 -1.09 -9.43 -0.03
CA SER A 446 -1.77 -10.24 0.97
C SER A 446 -0.88 -11.43 1.35
N PRO A 447 -0.68 -11.74 2.64
CA PRO A 447 0.05 -12.92 3.05
C PRO A 447 -0.85 -14.16 3.16
N HIS A 448 -2.17 -14.04 2.91
CA HIS A 448 -3.13 -15.14 3.09
C HIS A 448 -2.75 -16.36 2.24
N LEU A 449 -2.61 -17.53 2.85
CA LEU A 449 -2.13 -18.75 2.17
C LEU A 449 -2.94 -19.10 0.93
N ALA A 450 -4.26 -18.94 0.96
CA ALA A 450 -5.15 -19.22 -0.17
C ALA A 450 -4.99 -18.24 -1.36
N GLU A 451 -4.33 -17.09 -1.16
CA GLU A 451 -4.03 -16.09 -2.20
C GLU A 451 -2.54 -16.13 -2.63
N THR A 452 -1.72 -16.93 -1.95
CA THR A 452 -0.27 -17.00 -2.14
C THR A 452 0.17 -18.41 -2.54
N ARG A 453 0.72 -19.18 -1.59
CA ARG A 453 1.29 -20.52 -1.81
C ARG A 453 0.29 -21.49 -2.44
N VAL A 454 -0.98 -21.45 -2.06
CA VAL A 454 -2.01 -22.35 -2.59
C VAL A 454 -2.33 -22.04 -4.05
N VAL A 455 -2.41 -20.77 -4.45
CA VAL A 455 -2.61 -20.40 -5.87
C VAL A 455 -1.44 -20.89 -6.72
N VAL A 456 -0.22 -20.61 -6.29
CA VAL A 456 1.00 -21.00 -7.02
C VAL A 456 1.09 -22.53 -7.11
N GLY A 457 0.93 -23.24 -5.99
CA GLY A 457 0.98 -24.69 -5.94
C GLY A 457 -0.08 -25.37 -6.84
N ASP A 458 -1.32 -24.88 -6.81
CA ASP A 458 -2.41 -25.40 -7.63
C ASP A 458 -2.16 -25.23 -9.14
N VAL A 459 -1.53 -24.13 -9.55
CA VAL A 459 -1.22 -23.87 -10.95
C VAL A 459 -0.04 -24.73 -11.41
N ILE A 460 1.04 -24.79 -10.63
CA ILE A 460 2.22 -25.60 -10.95
C ILE A 460 1.85 -27.08 -11.01
N ALA A 461 1.03 -27.60 -10.09
CA ALA A 461 0.62 -29.01 -10.07
C ALA A 461 -0.14 -29.45 -11.32
N ARG A 462 -0.64 -28.53 -12.13
CA ARG A 462 -1.41 -28.79 -13.37
C ARG A 462 -0.64 -28.42 -14.65
N ARG A 463 0.64 -28.02 -14.51
CA ARG A 463 1.47 -27.55 -15.61
C ARG A 463 2.86 -28.20 -15.52
N ASP A 464 3.24 -28.89 -16.56
CA ASP A 464 4.55 -29.51 -16.73
C ASP A 464 5.57 -28.55 -17.37
N ASP A 465 5.10 -27.44 -17.97
CA ASP A 465 5.86 -26.41 -18.64
C ASP A 465 6.32 -25.26 -17.70
N VAL A 466 6.22 -25.41 -16.38
CA VAL A 466 6.56 -24.37 -15.41
C VAL A 466 7.55 -24.86 -14.37
N GLU A 467 8.51 -24.01 -14.02
CA GLU A 467 9.46 -24.18 -12.93
C GLU A 467 9.34 -22.98 -11.96
N GLN A 468 9.26 -23.24 -10.66
CA GLN A 468 9.35 -22.20 -9.65
C GLN A 468 10.81 -21.94 -9.30
N LEU A 469 11.23 -20.70 -9.42
CA LEU A 469 12.56 -20.24 -9.01
C LEU A 469 12.54 -19.83 -7.52
N ASP A 470 13.70 -19.86 -6.88
CA ASP A 470 13.82 -19.27 -5.56
C ASP A 470 13.84 -17.75 -5.68
N ALA A 471 12.76 -17.10 -5.28
CA ALA A 471 12.61 -15.64 -5.39
C ALA A 471 13.60 -14.87 -4.50
N ARG A 472 14.14 -15.51 -3.46
CA ARG A 472 15.09 -14.90 -2.53
C ARG A 472 16.45 -14.64 -3.17
N ASP A 473 16.85 -15.46 -4.16
CA ASP A 473 18.08 -15.28 -4.91
C ASP A 473 18.12 -13.94 -5.68
N TYR A 474 16.95 -13.35 -5.93
CA TYR A 474 16.79 -12.09 -6.65
C TYR A 474 16.51 -10.89 -5.72
N LEU A 475 16.62 -11.11 -4.41
CA LEU A 475 16.45 -10.15 -3.34
C LEU A 475 17.57 -10.29 -2.28
N PRO A 476 18.86 -10.34 -2.70
CA PRO A 476 19.98 -10.63 -1.79
C PRO A 476 20.15 -9.58 -0.68
N GLU A 477 19.59 -8.39 -0.88
CA GLU A 477 19.60 -7.30 0.11
C GLU A 477 18.59 -7.48 1.25
N VAL A 478 17.70 -8.50 1.19
CA VAL A 478 16.60 -8.67 2.16
C VAL A 478 16.71 -10.00 2.87
N ASP A 479 16.88 -9.94 4.17
CA ASP A 479 16.88 -11.12 5.05
C ASP A 479 15.46 -11.49 5.51
N GLY A 480 15.28 -12.71 6.00
CA GLY A 480 14.05 -13.12 6.68
C GLY A 480 12.80 -13.25 5.79
N LEU A 481 13.00 -13.51 4.49
CA LEU A 481 11.91 -13.68 3.49
C LEU A 481 11.16 -15.03 3.57
N GLY A 482 11.44 -15.86 4.59
CA GLY A 482 10.84 -17.18 4.79
C GLY A 482 11.66 -18.32 4.20
N ASP A 483 11.11 -19.55 4.23
CA ASP A 483 11.84 -20.78 3.87
C ASP A 483 11.93 -21.02 2.35
N GLY A 484 11.25 -20.20 1.53
CA GLY A 484 11.27 -20.27 0.07
C GLY A 484 10.40 -21.40 -0.53
N PRO A 485 10.44 -21.58 -1.84
CA PRO A 485 11.12 -20.80 -2.87
C PRO A 485 10.46 -19.45 -3.21
N HIS A 486 9.43 -19.06 -2.49
CA HIS A 486 8.81 -17.73 -2.57
C HIS A 486 9.45 -16.75 -1.56
N ALA A 487 9.26 -15.47 -1.79
CA ALA A 487 9.61 -14.42 -0.85
C ALA A 487 8.35 -13.83 -0.20
N GLN A 488 8.36 -13.68 1.14
CA GLN A 488 7.27 -13.08 1.90
C GLN A 488 7.82 -11.93 2.76
N PHE A 489 7.37 -10.71 2.45
CA PHE A 489 7.66 -9.53 3.26
C PHE A 489 6.65 -9.40 4.39
N TRP A 490 7.10 -8.82 5.52
CA TRP A 490 6.26 -8.63 6.70
C TRP A 490 6.46 -7.25 7.33
N PRO A 491 5.41 -6.57 7.81
CA PRO A 491 5.50 -5.25 8.44
C PRO A 491 6.44 -5.20 9.67
N HIS A 492 6.36 -6.19 10.54
CA HIS A 492 7.15 -6.25 11.78
C HIS A 492 8.62 -6.65 11.56
N ARG A 493 8.93 -7.38 10.49
CA ARG A 493 10.31 -7.81 10.16
C ARG A 493 11.03 -6.80 9.26
N HIS A 494 10.34 -6.30 8.25
CA HIS A 494 10.94 -5.53 7.16
C HIS A 494 10.53 -4.05 7.14
N GLY A 495 9.52 -3.64 7.93
CA GLY A 495 9.00 -2.27 7.89
C GLY A 495 8.20 -1.93 6.63
N THR A 496 7.86 -2.92 5.80
CA THR A 496 7.15 -2.77 4.52
C THR A 496 5.71 -3.28 4.60
N ASP A 497 4.94 -3.19 3.53
CA ASP A 497 3.70 -3.96 3.40
C ASP A 497 4.00 -5.47 3.35
N ALA A 498 3.04 -6.31 3.77
CA ALA A 498 3.18 -7.75 3.61
C ALA A 498 2.94 -8.12 2.14
N MET A 499 4.03 -8.19 1.38
CA MET A 499 4.01 -8.58 -0.03
C MET A 499 4.49 -10.01 -0.19
N PHE A 500 3.82 -10.76 -1.06
CA PHE A 500 4.24 -12.08 -1.50
C PHE A 500 4.77 -12.02 -2.92
N LEU A 501 5.85 -12.75 -3.21
CA LEU A 501 6.44 -12.91 -4.53
C LEU A 501 6.74 -14.38 -4.81
N ALA A 502 6.26 -14.89 -5.94
CA ALA A 502 6.74 -16.13 -6.54
C ALA A 502 7.24 -15.85 -7.96
N LEU A 503 8.41 -16.37 -8.30
CA LEU A 503 8.98 -16.27 -9.64
C LEU A 503 8.84 -17.62 -10.36
N LEU A 504 8.21 -17.59 -11.52
CA LEU A 504 7.87 -18.78 -12.30
C LEU A 504 8.49 -18.67 -13.69
N ARG A 505 9.36 -19.62 -14.03
CA ARG A 505 9.95 -19.71 -15.37
C ARG A 505 9.13 -20.65 -16.23
N LYS A 506 8.79 -20.24 -17.45
CA LYS A 506 8.25 -21.14 -18.46
C LYS A 506 9.37 -21.96 -19.08
N ARG A 507 9.27 -23.27 -18.98
CA ARG A 507 10.25 -24.20 -19.59
C ARG A 507 10.24 -24.09 -21.12
N ALA A 508 11.36 -24.48 -21.73
CA ALA A 508 11.53 -24.47 -23.19
C ALA A 508 10.72 -25.58 -23.87
#